data_23ab9ec7e5466ce00a18d72ad3cdebf2
#
_entry.id   23ab9ec7e5466ce00a18d72ad3cdebf2
#
_cell.length_a   1.000
_cell.length_b   1.000
_cell.length_c   1.000
_cell.angle_alpha   90.00
_cell.angle_beta   90.00
_cell.angle_gamma   90.00
#
_symmetry.space_group_name_H-M   'P 1'
#
loop_
_entity.id
_entity.type
_entity.pdbx_description
1 polymer ?
#
loop_
_entity_poly.entity_id
_entity_poly.type
_entity_poly.pdbx_seq_one_letter_code
_entity_poly.pdbx_strand_id
1 'polypeptide(L)'
;MRNAASAKKLAQNGDFITVCHGQPWSGNIYFKYTEDSEGDQVPIEAIFSDFQSCAFGRPGQDISHFLLSSTTREFRQNHLETVLQAYLTELEDVITHQGKLAVGQRT
;
A
#
# COMPACT_ATOMS: atom_id res chain seq x y z
N MET A 1 5.20 20.08 6.95
CA MET A 1 5.24 18.62 7.09
C MET A 1 3.84 18.04 6.88
N ARG A 2 3.74 17.01 6.08
CA ARG A 2 2.45 16.35 5.88
C ARG A 2 2.19 15.35 7.00
N ASN A 3 0.92 15.09 7.29
CA ASN A 3 0.50 14.14 8.31
C ASN A 3 -0.55 13.18 7.72
N ALA A 4 -1.05 12.25 8.53
CA ALA A 4 -2.02 11.26 8.06
C ALA A 4 -3.29 11.90 7.51
N ALA A 5 -3.71 13.04 8.07
CA ALA A 5 -4.89 13.76 7.58
C ALA A 5 -4.65 14.31 6.16
N SER A 6 -3.44 14.80 5.87
CA SER A 6 -3.08 15.26 4.53
C SER A 6 -3.06 14.13 3.52
N ALA A 7 -2.51 12.97 3.90
CA ALA A 7 -2.49 11.79 3.04
C ALA A 7 -3.92 11.29 2.78
N LYS A 8 -4.76 11.28 3.81
CA LYS A 8 -6.16 10.90 3.67
C LYS A 8 -6.89 11.82 2.69
N LYS A 9 -6.65 13.12 2.81
CA LYS A 9 -7.25 14.11 1.91
C LYS A 9 -6.84 13.87 0.47
N LEU A 10 -5.55 13.61 0.22
CA LEU A 10 -5.06 13.30 -1.11
C LEU A 10 -5.70 12.03 -1.67
N ALA A 11 -5.77 10.97 -0.86
CA ALA A 11 -6.34 9.69 -1.29
C ALA A 11 -7.83 9.81 -1.60
N GLN A 12 -8.55 10.72 -0.93
CA GLN A 12 -9.97 10.95 -1.17
C GLN A 12 -10.23 11.87 -2.35
N ASN A 13 -9.21 12.61 -2.79
CA ASN A 13 -9.33 13.53 -3.92
C ASN A 13 -9.37 12.72 -5.22
N GLY A 14 -10.45 12.88 -6.00
CA GLY A 14 -10.62 12.19 -7.28
C GLY A 14 -9.54 12.50 -8.30
N ASP A 15 -8.79 13.58 -8.13
CA ASP A 15 -7.71 13.99 -9.03
C ASP A 15 -6.35 13.43 -8.64
N PHE A 16 -6.25 12.74 -7.50
CA PHE A 16 -4.97 12.17 -7.07
C PHE A 16 -4.64 10.95 -7.92
N ILE A 17 -3.56 11.06 -8.68
CA ILE A 17 -3.10 10.01 -9.59
C ILE A 17 -1.72 9.54 -9.13
N THR A 18 -1.51 8.25 -9.14
CA THR A 18 -0.23 7.63 -8.80
C THR A 18 0.06 6.49 -9.76
N VAL A 19 1.22 5.89 -9.62
CA VAL A 19 1.55 4.67 -10.38
C VAL A 19 0.91 3.50 -9.66
N CYS A 20 0.06 2.77 -10.36
CA CYS A 20 -0.62 1.59 -9.85
C CYS A 20 0.03 0.33 -10.42
N HIS A 21 0.05 -0.75 -9.63
CA HIS A 21 0.52 -2.05 -10.10
C HIS A 21 -0.41 -2.60 -11.18
N GLY A 22 -1.70 -2.45 -10.99
CA GLY A 22 -2.73 -2.88 -11.95
C GLY A 22 -3.32 -4.25 -11.67
N GLN A 23 -2.53 -5.17 -11.12
CA GLN A 23 -3.00 -6.52 -10.78
C GLN A 23 -2.40 -7.00 -9.44
N PRO A 24 -2.67 -6.28 -8.33
CA PRO A 24 -2.05 -6.60 -7.04
C PRO A 24 -2.83 -7.68 -6.26
N TRP A 25 -3.07 -8.81 -6.90
CA TRP A 25 -3.71 -9.93 -6.21
C TRP A 25 -2.65 -10.86 -5.61
N SER A 26 -3.07 -11.77 -4.71
CA SER A 26 -2.14 -12.59 -3.94
C SER A 26 -1.19 -13.41 -4.81
N GLY A 27 -1.58 -13.77 -6.02
CA GLY A 27 -0.71 -14.51 -6.94
C GLY A 27 0.47 -13.70 -7.46
N ASN A 28 0.41 -12.37 -7.35
CA ASN A 28 1.49 -11.47 -7.77
C ASN A 28 2.23 -10.86 -6.58
N ILE A 29 2.03 -11.40 -5.39
CA ILE A 29 2.69 -10.92 -4.18
C ILE A 29 3.42 -12.08 -3.52
N TYR A 30 4.71 -11.92 -3.32
CA TYR A 30 5.54 -12.88 -2.61
C TYR A 30 5.82 -12.36 -1.21
N PHE A 31 5.77 -13.26 -0.24
CA PHE A 31 6.03 -12.90 1.15
C PHE A 31 7.33 -13.54 1.60
N LYS A 32 8.16 -12.76 2.25
CA LYS A 32 9.33 -13.26 2.95
C LYS A 32 8.94 -13.51 4.40
N TYR A 33 9.31 -14.68 4.92
CA TYR A 33 8.94 -15.10 6.27
C TYR A 33 10.16 -15.26 7.14
N THR A 34 9.95 -15.11 8.43
CA THR A 34 10.92 -15.48 9.45
C THR A 34 10.21 -16.29 10.52
N GLU A 35 10.99 -17.00 11.34
CA GLU A 35 10.47 -17.79 12.43
C GLU A 35 10.46 -16.93 13.70
N ASP A 36 9.33 -16.92 14.43
CA ASP A 36 9.25 -16.19 15.69
C ASP A 36 9.80 -17.05 16.85
N SER A 37 9.72 -16.54 18.08
CA SER A 37 10.24 -17.22 19.26
C SER A 37 9.51 -18.54 19.55
N GLU A 38 8.32 -18.71 19.02
CA GLU A 38 7.50 -19.91 19.20
C GLU A 38 7.62 -20.91 18.05
N GLY A 39 8.46 -20.59 17.05
CA GLY A 39 8.65 -21.43 15.89
C GLY A 39 7.64 -21.23 14.77
N ASP A 40 6.76 -20.23 14.88
CA ASP A 40 5.77 -19.94 13.86
C ASP A 40 6.35 -19.07 12.75
N GLN A 41 5.90 -19.32 11.52
CA GLN A 41 6.32 -18.53 10.36
C GLN A 41 5.52 -17.23 10.32
N VAL A 42 6.22 -16.10 10.38
CA VAL A 42 5.58 -14.78 10.30
C VAL A 42 6.11 -14.01 9.11
N PRO A 43 5.23 -13.31 8.37
CA PRO A 43 5.69 -12.51 7.22
C PRO A 43 6.39 -11.25 7.70
N ILE A 44 7.53 -10.93 7.07
CA ILE A 44 8.31 -9.74 7.40
C ILE A 44 8.44 -8.78 6.22
N GLU A 45 8.14 -9.24 5.00
CA GLU A 45 8.29 -8.42 3.82
C GLU A 45 7.33 -8.92 2.74
N ALA A 46 6.75 -7.99 1.98
CA ALA A 46 5.93 -8.29 0.82
C ALA A 46 6.60 -7.72 -0.42
N ILE A 47 6.68 -8.51 -1.48
CA ILE A 47 7.34 -8.12 -2.73
C ILE A 47 6.35 -8.31 -3.86
N PHE A 48 6.08 -7.23 -4.60
CA PHE A 48 5.22 -7.31 -5.78
C PHE A 48 5.99 -7.85 -6.98
N SER A 49 5.29 -8.57 -7.82
CA SER A 49 5.83 -9.09 -9.08
C SER A 49 4.84 -8.84 -10.21
N ASP A 50 5.27 -9.08 -11.45
CA ASP A 50 4.45 -8.95 -12.65
C ASP A 50 3.88 -7.55 -12.82
N PHE A 51 4.74 -6.63 -13.25
CA PHE A 51 4.41 -5.22 -13.42
C PHE A 51 3.89 -4.87 -14.82
N GLN A 52 3.52 -5.85 -15.61
CA GLN A 52 3.09 -5.62 -16.99
C GLN A 52 1.84 -4.75 -17.10
N SER A 53 1.01 -4.72 -16.06
CA SER A 53 -0.21 -3.91 -16.01
C SER A 53 0.01 -2.55 -15.30
N CYS A 54 1.24 -2.23 -14.97
CA CYS A 54 1.59 -1.00 -14.27
C CYS A 54 1.21 0.21 -15.12
N ALA A 55 0.49 1.15 -14.52
CA ALA A 55 0.00 2.34 -15.23
C ALA A 55 -0.40 3.41 -14.22
N PHE A 56 -0.56 4.63 -14.70
CA PHE A 56 -1.10 5.68 -13.86
C PHE A 56 -2.58 5.43 -13.57
N GLY A 57 -2.98 5.67 -12.34
CA GLY A 57 -4.35 5.47 -11.92
C GLY A 57 -4.57 5.99 -10.51
N ARG A 58 -5.77 5.76 -10.00
CA ARG A 58 -6.12 6.19 -8.64
C ARG A 58 -5.73 5.09 -7.65
N PRO A 59 -5.26 5.48 -6.44
CA PRO A 59 -4.82 4.50 -5.45
C PRO A 59 -5.87 3.45 -5.10
N GLY A 60 -7.14 3.86 -5.08
CA GLY A 60 -8.23 2.96 -4.75
C GLY A 60 -8.39 1.78 -5.71
N GLN A 61 -7.88 1.89 -6.92
CA GLN A 61 -7.96 0.79 -7.90
C GLN A 61 -7.16 -0.42 -7.44
N ASP A 62 -5.91 -0.21 -7.02
CA ASP A 62 -5.07 -1.30 -6.53
C ASP A 62 -5.58 -1.86 -5.21
N ILE A 63 -5.99 -0.98 -4.30
CA ILE A 63 -6.50 -1.40 -2.99
C ILE A 63 -7.75 -2.25 -3.16
N SER A 64 -8.69 -1.80 -3.99
CA SER A 64 -9.93 -2.54 -4.25
C SER A 64 -9.64 -3.89 -4.93
N HIS A 65 -8.75 -3.89 -5.91
CA HIS A 65 -8.38 -5.12 -6.61
C HIS A 65 -7.81 -6.15 -5.63
N PHE A 66 -6.87 -5.73 -4.79
CA PHE A 66 -6.27 -6.63 -3.81
C PHE A 66 -7.31 -7.17 -2.82
N LEU A 67 -8.11 -6.27 -2.24
CA LEU A 67 -9.09 -6.68 -1.22
C LEU A 67 -10.15 -7.61 -1.79
N LEU A 68 -10.67 -7.33 -2.98
CA LEU A 68 -11.73 -8.15 -3.57
C LEU A 68 -11.22 -9.48 -4.11
N SER A 69 -9.98 -9.55 -4.55
CA SER A 69 -9.43 -10.77 -5.15
C SER A 69 -8.71 -11.67 -4.15
N SER A 70 -8.22 -11.12 -3.03
CA SER A 70 -7.28 -11.83 -2.16
C SER A 70 -7.69 -11.91 -0.70
N THR A 71 -8.86 -11.38 -0.35
CA THR A 71 -9.37 -11.47 1.02
C THR A 71 -10.81 -11.95 1.04
N THR A 72 -11.24 -12.47 2.19
CA THR A 72 -12.62 -12.90 2.37
C THR A 72 -13.51 -11.72 2.75
N ARG A 73 -14.82 -11.91 2.58
CA ARG A 73 -15.80 -10.90 3.01
C ARG A 73 -15.69 -10.67 4.53
N GLU A 74 -15.53 -11.73 5.28
CA GLU A 74 -15.38 -11.64 6.73
C GLU A 74 -14.15 -10.83 7.11
N PHE A 75 -13.02 -11.08 6.47
CA PHE A 75 -11.81 -10.28 6.69
C PHE A 75 -12.08 -8.80 6.43
N ARG A 76 -12.72 -8.47 5.30
CA ARG A 76 -12.99 -7.08 4.95
C ARG A 76 -13.93 -6.41 5.95
N GLN A 77 -14.95 -7.13 6.42
CA GLN A 77 -15.87 -6.57 7.41
C GLN A 77 -15.18 -6.22 8.72
N ASN A 78 -14.20 -7.02 9.12
CA ASN A 78 -13.54 -6.86 10.41
C ASN A 78 -12.28 -6.01 10.36
N HIS A 79 -11.62 -5.92 9.21
CA HIS A 79 -10.28 -5.32 9.12
C HIS A 79 -10.12 -4.25 8.06
N LEU A 80 -11.18 -3.87 7.34
CA LEU A 80 -11.07 -2.88 6.26
C LEU A 80 -10.47 -1.57 6.75
N GLU A 81 -10.95 -1.05 7.86
CA GLU A 81 -10.44 0.22 8.39
C GLU A 81 -8.97 0.12 8.78
N THR A 82 -8.58 -1.00 9.39
CA THR A 82 -7.19 -1.24 9.76
C THR A 82 -6.29 -1.25 8.53
N VAL A 83 -6.72 -1.91 7.46
CA VAL A 83 -5.97 -1.97 6.21
C VAL A 83 -5.85 -0.58 5.58
N LEU A 84 -6.94 0.15 5.50
CA LEU A 84 -6.94 1.49 4.93
C LEU A 84 -6.07 2.44 5.75
N GLN A 85 -6.12 2.35 7.07
CA GLN A 85 -5.29 3.18 7.93
C GLN A 85 -3.81 2.86 7.75
N ALA A 86 -3.47 1.59 7.63
CA ALA A 86 -2.09 1.18 7.36
C ALA A 86 -1.59 1.75 6.02
N TYR A 87 -2.43 1.71 4.98
CA TYR A 87 -2.11 2.30 3.70
C TYR A 87 -1.86 3.81 3.81
N LEU A 88 -2.75 4.52 4.50
CA LEU A 88 -2.63 5.98 4.63
C LEU A 88 -1.38 6.38 5.42
N THR A 89 -1.05 5.63 6.46
CA THR A 89 0.15 5.87 7.25
C THR A 89 1.41 5.69 6.40
N GLU A 90 1.45 4.62 5.62
CA GLU A 90 2.60 4.36 4.74
C GLU A 90 2.69 5.40 3.64
N LEU A 91 1.57 5.82 3.07
CA LEU A 91 1.54 6.87 2.06
C LEU A 91 2.10 8.18 2.61
N GLU A 92 1.73 8.55 3.82
CA GLU A 92 2.24 9.76 4.47
C GLU A 92 3.76 9.68 4.65
N ASP A 93 4.26 8.55 5.11
CA ASP A 93 5.69 8.33 5.29
C ASP A 93 6.45 8.47 3.96
N VAL A 94 5.95 7.85 2.91
CA VAL A 94 6.59 7.89 1.58
C VAL A 94 6.60 9.32 1.04
N ILE A 95 5.49 10.02 1.11
CA ILE A 95 5.40 11.41 0.64
C ILE A 95 6.36 12.30 1.41
N THR A 96 6.40 12.18 2.74
CA THR A 96 7.27 12.98 3.59
C THR A 96 8.73 12.68 3.28
N HIS A 97 9.10 11.41 3.16
CA HIS A 97 10.46 10.99 2.87
C HIS A 97 10.91 11.47 1.49
N GLN A 98 10.09 11.31 0.47
CA GLN A 98 10.38 11.76 -0.88
C GLN A 98 10.57 13.28 -0.93
N GLY A 99 9.75 14.01 -0.20
CA GLY A 99 9.89 15.46 -0.12
C GLY A 99 11.22 15.87 0.49
N LYS A 100 11.67 15.19 1.55
CA LYS A 100 12.95 15.45 2.18
C LYS A 100 14.12 15.15 1.25
N LEU A 101 14.05 14.03 0.52
CA LEU A 101 15.10 13.66 -0.44
C LEU A 101 15.20 14.67 -1.57
N ALA A 102 14.07 15.11 -2.12
CA ALA A 102 14.04 16.09 -3.19
C ALA A 102 14.68 17.41 -2.76
N VAL A 103 14.38 17.87 -1.54
CA VAL A 103 14.99 19.08 -0.98
C VAL A 103 16.48 18.89 -0.78
N GLY A 104 16.89 17.75 -0.23
CA GLY A 104 18.29 17.44 -0.01
C GLY A 104 19.11 17.42 -1.30
N GLN A 105 18.53 16.93 -2.37
CA GLN A 105 19.20 16.86 -3.67
C GLN A 105 19.40 18.22 -4.31
N ARG A 106 18.62 19.22 -3.94
CA ARG A 106 18.73 20.56 -4.46
C ARG A 106 19.84 21.37 -3.81
N THR A 107 20.30 20.93 -2.68
CA THR A 107 21.37 21.58 -1.97
C THR A 107 22.71 20.93 -2.25
#